data_ea3b4e012b3e5d0c0f8138da6ea43f1f
#
_entry.id   ea3b4e012b3e5d0c0f8138da6ea43f1f
#
_cell.length_a   1.000
_cell.length_b   1.000
_cell.length_c   1.000
_cell.angle_alpha   90.00
_cell.angle_beta   90.00
_cell.angle_gamma   90.00
#
_symmetry.space_group_name_H-M   'P 1'
#
loop_
_entity.id
_entity.type
_entity.pdbx_description
1 polymer ?
#
loop_
_entity_poly.entity_id
_entity_poly.type
_entity_poly.pdbx_seq_one_letter_code
_entity_poly.pdbx_strand_id
1 'polypeptide(L)'
;MEQMRQNEAGALTAQAIPQKDVEQACFHALGLIGRNCEYLDQHLAHVGADQQTRQAVNDISAASARLDRTVNEVMSLLDFLRTEEDPRLYPLDLCQLLQQVAAQADMVQAQLGVELTLDYGGWTACRVMADRNNAELLCLHLLSNALRACSAGGKVRLMLRRSESFWQLTVMDNGCGLPEAGEDTWLENRRCFLGGAKLGLLLCRECCRRMGWGLRVERAPEKGTQAVVTIPLCTDRITEPTVELHTGGDTAQAQQHQYQLRNMLVRELRTMPERGDPDEL
;
A
#
# COMPACT_ATOMS: atom_id res chain seq x y z
N MET A 1 -25.19 21.37 45.91
CA MET A 1 -26.02 20.75 44.86
C MET A 1 -25.67 21.25 43.47
N GLU A 2 -25.13 22.44 43.31
CA GLU A 2 -24.70 22.99 42.03
C GLU A 2 -23.34 22.44 41.53
N GLN A 3 -22.43 22.09 42.44
CA GLN A 3 -21.17 21.42 42.11
C GLN A 3 -21.30 19.95 41.69
N MET A 4 -22.39 19.27 42.07
CA MET A 4 -22.67 17.92 41.58
C MET A 4 -23.24 17.91 40.16
N ARG A 5 -23.94 18.96 39.74
CA ARG A 5 -24.44 19.08 38.34
C ARG A 5 -23.40 19.51 37.35
N GLN A 6 -22.32 20.17 37.77
CA GLN A 6 -21.20 20.51 36.89
C GLN A 6 -20.26 19.33 36.64
N ASN A 7 -20.22 18.33 37.52
CA ASN A 7 -19.44 17.11 37.27
C ASN A 7 -20.15 16.09 36.38
N GLU A 8 -21.47 16.14 36.26
CA GLU A 8 -22.21 15.24 35.34
C GLU A 8 -22.24 15.76 33.90
N ALA A 9 -22.07 17.07 33.67
CA ALA A 9 -22.01 17.65 32.32
C ALA A 9 -20.63 17.55 31.66
N GLY A 10 -19.58 17.24 32.45
CA GLY A 10 -18.21 17.05 31.94
C GLY A 10 -17.81 15.60 31.63
N ALA A 11 -18.65 14.67 32.01
CA ALA A 11 -18.44 13.23 31.77
C ALA A 11 -19.34 12.71 30.66
N LEU A 12 -19.46 13.45 29.56
CA LEU A 12 -19.41 12.80 28.25
C LEU A 12 -17.97 12.28 28.11
N THR A 13 -17.63 11.28 28.90
CA THR A 13 -16.61 10.32 28.49
C THR A 13 -16.99 9.99 27.06
N ALA A 14 -16.23 10.51 26.11
CA ALA A 14 -16.21 9.96 24.78
C ALA A 14 -15.99 8.46 25.02
N GLN A 15 -17.07 7.70 25.12
CA GLN A 15 -17.00 6.26 24.93
C GLN A 15 -16.32 6.13 23.62
N ALA A 16 -15.03 5.78 23.68
CA ALA A 16 -14.21 5.72 22.49
C ALA A 16 -14.96 4.78 21.56
N ILE A 17 -15.58 5.35 20.50
CA ILE A 17 -16.29 4.54 19.51
C ILE A 17 -15.27 3.49 19.09
N PRO A 18 -15.56 2.19 19.24
CA PRO A 18 -14.60 1.16 18.92
C PRO A 18 -14.13 1.40 17.48
N GLN A 19 -12.84 1.59 17.28
CA GLN A 19 -12.27 1.86 15.95
C GLN A 19 -12.77 0.84 14.92
N LYS A 20 -12.88 -0.43 15.34
CA LYS A 20 -13.41 -1.51 14.50
C LYS A 20 -14.83 -1.25 13.99
N ASP A 21 -15.68 -0.62 14.79
CA ASP A 21 -17.06 -0.31 14.38
C ASP A 21 -17.08 0.81 13.34
N VAL A 22 -16.21 1.82 13.51
CA VAL A 22 -16.05 2.90 12.51
C VAL A 22 -15.47 2.35 11.21
N GLU A 23 -14.41 1.54 11.31
CA GLU A 23 -13.78 0.86 10.20
C GLU A 23 -14.80 0.02 9.43
N GLN A 24 -15.54 -0.83 10.14
CA GLN A 24 -16.56 -1.69 9.53
C GLN A 24 -17.68 -0.89 8.86
N ALA A 25 -18.15 0.19 9.50
CA ALA A 25 -19.17 1.06 8.92
C ALA A 25 -18.68 1.75 7.65
N CYS A 26 -17.46 2.29 7.66
CA CYS A 26 -16.86 2.93 6.50
C CYS A 26 -16.69 1.94 5.34
N PHE A 27 -16.12 0.76 5.59
CA PHE A 27 -15.93 -0.26 4.55
C PHE A 27 -17.25 -0.81 4.01
N HIS A 28 -18.26 -0.97 4.86
CA HIS A 28 -19.58 -1.38 4.41
C HIS A 28 -20.19 -0.33 3.46
N ALA A 29 -20.15 0.96 3.84
CA ALA A 29 -20.68 2.05 3.01
C ALA A 29 -19.94 2.17 1.67
N LEU A 30 -18.59 2.17 1.70
CA LEU A 30 -17.76 2.24 0.50
C LEU A 30 -17.93 1.01 -0.41
N GLY A 31 -18.08 -0.18 0.19
CA GLY A 31 -18.35 -1.41 -0.54
C GLY A 31 -19.74 -1.38 -1.24
N LEU A 32 -20.74 -0.74 -0.63
CA LEU A 32 -22.05 -0.53 -1.27
C LEU A 32 -21.93 0.42 -2.46
N ILE A 33 -21.22 1.53 -2.31
CA ILE A 33 -21.00 2.49 -3.40
C ILE A 33 -20.28 1.80 -4.56
N GLY A 34 -19.19 1.07 -4.29
CA GLY A 34 -18.43 0.36 -5.32
C GLY A 34 -19.28 -0.65 -6.11
N ARG A 35 -20.06 -1.49 -5.42
CA ARG A 35 -20.96 -2.45 -6.09
C ARG A 35 -22.05 -1.77 -6.93
N ASN A 36 -22.60 -0.66 -6.44
CA ASN A 36 -23.60 0.09 -7.20
C ASN A 36 -22.98 0.75 -8.44
N CYS A 37 -21.76 1.25 -8.36
CA CYS A 37 -21.04 1.77 -9.53
C CYS A 37 -20.78 0.67 -10.56
N GLU A 38 -20.32 -0.52 -10.14
CA GLU A 38 -20.11 -1.67 -11.03
C GLU A 38 -21.42 -2.10 -11.71
N TYR A 39 -22.52 -2.14 -10.96
CA TYR A 39 -23.83 -2.46 -11.51
C TYR A 39 -24.29 -1.40 -12.53
N LEU A 40 -24.12 -0.12 -12.20
CA LEU A 40 -24.50 0.97 -13.10
C LEU A 40 -23.65 0.95 -14.37
N ASP A 41 -22.35 0.73 -14.29
CA ASP A 41 -21.47 0.65 -15.45
C ASP A 41 -21.88 -0.47 -16.41
N GLN A 42 -22.16 -1.66 -15.88
CA GLN A 42 -22.69 -2.77 -16.68
C GLN A 42 -24.04 -2.44 -17.33
N HIS A 43 -24.93 -1.81 -16.57
CA HIS A 43 -26.25 -1.45 -17.08
C HIS A 43 -26.20 -0.36 -18.16
N LEU A 44 -25.40 0.67 -17.96
CA LEU A 44 -25.20 1.77 -18.89
C LEU A 44 -24.54 1.31 -20.20
N ALA A 45 -23.69 0.27 -20.14
CA ALA A 45 -23.14 -0.36 -21.32
C ALA A 45 -24.22 -1.00 -22.20
N HIS A 46 -25.25 -1.60 -21.59
CA HIS A 46 -26.37 -2.27 -22.31
C HIS A 46 -27.39 -1.27 -22.86
N VAL A 47 -27.65 -0.19 -22.15
CA VAL A 47 -28.69 0.80 -22.52
C VAL A 47 -28.17 1.85 -23.51
N GLY A 48 -26.86 1.87 -23.79
CA GLY A 48 -26.27 2.84 -24.71
C GLY A 48 -26.25 4.26 -24.14
N ALA A 49 -26.00 4.40 -22.84
CA ALA A 49 -25.95 5.69 -22.16
C ALA A 49 -24.90 6.64 -22.80
N ASP A 50 -25.15 7.93 -22.68
CA ASP A 50 -24.24 8.96 -23.16
C ASP A 50 -22.89 8.93 -22.40
N GLN A 51 -21.87 9.50 -23.03
CA GLN A 51 -20.50 9.50 -22.49
C GLN A 51 -20.42 10.27 -21.15
N GLN A 52 -21.19 11.32 -20.98
CA GLN A 52 -21.17 12.14 -19.76
C GLN A 52 -21.71 11.35 -18.55
N THR A 53 -22.77 10.56 -18.74
CA THR A 53 -23.31 9.68 -17.69
C THR A 53 -22.31 8.59 -17.29
N ARG A 54 -21.64 7.96 -18.26
CA ARG A 54 -20.58 6.96 -17.98
C ARG A 54 -19.43 7.59 -17.23
N GLN A 55 -18.98 8.77 -17.66
CA GLN A 55 -17.90 9.49 -16.97
C GLN A 55 -18.27 9.80 -15.52
N ALA A 56 -19.49 10.25 -15.25
CA ALA A 56 -19.95 10.52 -13.88
C ALA A 56 -19.91 9.28 -12.98
N VAL A 57 -20.29 8.09 -13.50
CA VAL A 57 -20.19 6.83 -12.74
C VAL A 57 -18.74 6.45 -12.48
N ASN A 58 -17.87 6.60 -13.46
CA ASN A 58 -16.44 6.35 -13.30
C ASN A 58 -15.81 7.29 -12.27
N ASP A 59 -16.18 8.57 -12.28
CA ASP A 59 -15.69 9.57 -11.30
C ASP A 59 -16.12 9.21 -9.87
N ILE A 60 -17.37 8.78 -9.68
CA ILE A 60 -17.90 8.33 -8.38
C ILE A 60 -17.15 7.07 -7.93
N SER A 61 -16.94 6.10 -8.82
CA SER A 61 -16.19 4.87 -8.52
C SER A 61 -14.74 5.19 -8.10
N ALA A 62 -14.06 6.05 -8.86
CA ALA A 62 -12.70 6.48 -8.56
C ALA A 62 -12.62 7.26 -7.22
N ALA A 63 -13.60 8.13 -6.94
CA ALA A 63 -13.66 8.85 -5.68
C ALA A 63 -13.90 7.91 -4.48
N SER A 64 -14.82 6.94 -4.62
CA SER A 64 -15.08 5.92 -3.60
C SER A 64 -13.83 5.09 -3.29
N ALA A 65 -13.13 4.65 -4.31
CA ALA A 65 -11.91 3.86 -4.15
C ALA A 65 -10.77 4.68 -3.50
N ARG A 66 -10.63 5.99 -3.83
CA ARG A 66 -9.68 6.89 -3.14
C ARG A 66 -10.02 7.03 -1.66
N LEU A 67 -11.31 7.14 -1.33
CA LEU A 67 -11.75 7.24 0.06
C LEU A 67 -11.50 5.95 0.83
N ASP A 68 -11.80 4.78 0.22
CA ASP A 68 -11.50 3.45 0.79
C ASP A 68 -10.01 3.31 1.12
N ARG A 69 -9.13 3.68 0.20
CA ARG A 69 -7.68 3.72 0.44
C ARG A 69 -7.31 4.63 1.61
N THR A 70 -7.83 5.86 1.62
CA THR A 70 -7.51 6.82 2.68
C THR A 70 -7.94 6.31 4.06
N VAL A 71 -9.13 5.71 4.15
CA VAL A 71 -9.62 5.10 5.39
C VAL A 71 -8.68 3.99 5.86
N ASN A 72 -8.27 3.07 4.95
CA ASN A 72 -7.33 2.01 5.28
C ASN A 72 -5.98 2.56 5.79
N GLU A 73 -5.42 3.57 5.11
CA GLU A 73 -4.16 4.20 5.49
C GLU A 73 -4.26 4.87 6.87
N VAL A 74 -5.36 5.59 7.13
CA VAL A 74 -5.61 6.23 8.44
C VAL A 74 -5.76 5.18 9.55
N MET A 75 -6.55 4.12 9.32
CA MET A 75 -6.73 3.06 10.32
C MET A 75 -5.42 2.36 10.65
N SER A 76 -4.60 2.05 9.65
CA SER A 76 -3.28 1.45 9.85
C SER A 76 -2.35 2.37 10.66
N LEU A 77 -2.36 3.69 10.39
CA LEU A 77 -1.59 4.65 11.17
C LEU A 77 -2.10 4.75 12.62
N LEU A 78 -3.41 4.73 12.83
CA LEU A 78 -3.98 4.72 14.19
C LEU A 78 -3.61 3.46 14.96
N ASP A 79 -3.57 2.31 14.31
CA ASP A 79 -3.11 1.06 14.92
C ASP A 79 -1.63 1.16 15.33
N PHE A 80 -0.78 1.76 14.50
CA PHE A 80 0.61 2.03 14.87
C PHE A 80 0.74 2.99 16.06
N LEU A 81 -0.08 4.03 16.14
CA LEU A 81 -0.06 4.97 17.26
C LEU A 81 -0.54 4.36 18.58
N ARG A 82 -1.41 3.36 18.52
CA ARG A 82 -1.97 2.69 19.72
C ARG A 82 -1.08 1.55 20.22
N THR A 83 -0.31 0.94 19.34
CA THR A 83 0.58 -0.16 19.68
C THR A 83 1.89 0.42 20.19
N GLU A 84 2.02 0.55 21.53
CA GLU A 84 3.22 1.05 22.19
C GLU A 84 4.38 0.05 22.11
N GLU A 85 4.08 -1.24 21.99
CA GLU A 85 5.08 -2.29 21.90
C GLU A 85 5.71 -2.34 20.50
N ASP A 86 7.03 -2.48 20.45
CA ASP A 86 7.71 -2.78 19.21
C ASP A 86 7.30 -4.16 18.69
N PRO A 87 7.14 -4.32 17.37
CA PRO A 87 6.73 -5.59 16.80
C PRO A 87 7.78 -6.67 17.07
N ARG A 88 7.33 -7.89 17.32
CA ARG A 88 8.24 -9.03 17.40
C ARG A 88 8.74 -9.34 15.99
N LEU A 89 10.06 -9.28 15.83
CA LEU A 89 10.69 -9.59 14.56
C LEU A 89 11.04 -11.07 14.50
N TYR A 90 10.70 -11.69 13.37
CA TYR A 90 10.99 -13.09 13.07
C TYR A 90 11.82 -13.20 11.79
N PRO A 91 12.56 -14.30 11.60
CA PRO A 91 13.21 -14.57 10.34
C PRO A 91 12.18 -14.66 9.20
N LEU A 92 12.36 -13.85 8.18
CA LEU A 92 11.51 -13.79 6.98
C LEU A 92 12.38 -13.91 5.74
N ASP A 93 11.95 -14.70 4.75
CA ASP A 93 12.56 -14.69 3.43
C ASP A 93 11.91 -13.64 2.54
N LEU A 94 12.64 -12.55 2.32
CA LEU A 94 12.15 -11.42 1.54
C LEU A 94 11.98 -11.77 0.05
N CYS A 95 12.75 -12.72 -0.51
CA CYS A 95 12.54 -13.18 -1.89
C CYS A 95 11.17 -13.82 -2.05
N GLN A 96 10.77 -14.67 -1.12
CA GLN A 96 9.44 -15.31 -1.15
C GLN A 96 8.33 -14.26 -0.98
N LEU A 97 8.49 -13.32 -0.07
CA LEU A 97 7.52 -12.25 0.13
C LEU A 97 7.34 -11.42 -1.15
N LEU A 98 8.42 -10.99 -1.78
CA LEU A 98 8.36 -10.21 -3.02
C LEU A 98 7.73 -10.99 -4.17
N GLN A 99 7.98 -12.30 -4.28
CA GLN A 99 7.31 -13.16 -5.25
C GLN A 99 5.80 -13.21 -5.02
N GLN A 100 5.37 -13.36 -3.76
CA GLN A 100 3.94 -13.38 -3.41
C GLN A 100 3.26 -12.05 -3.73
N VAL A 101 3.88 -10.92 -3.40
CA VAL A 101 3.35 -9.58 -3.69
C VAL A 101 3.30 -9.34 -5.20
N ALA A 102 4.34 -9.70 -5.94
CA ALA A 102 4.38 -9.55 -7.39
C ALA A 102 3.35 -10.43 -8.11
N ALA A 103 3.17 -11.67 -7.68
CA ALA A 103 2.15 -12.55 -8.25
C ALA A 103 0.72 -11.99 -8.10
N GLN A 104 0.44 -11.21 -7.05
CA GLN A 104 -0.84 -10.51 -6.93
C GLN A 104 -0.96 -9.33 -7.91
N ALA A 105 0.17 -8.76 -8.34
CA ALA A 105 0.19 -7.65 -9.29
C ALA A 105 0.02 -8.11 -10.75
N ASP A 106 0.28 -9.38 -11.09
CA ASP A 106 0.23 -9.88 -12.47
C ASP A 106 -1.11 -9.61 -13.18
N MET A 107 -2.22 -9.81 -12.47
CA MET A 107 -3.55 -9.53 -13.05
C MET A 107 -3.78 -8.03 -13.28
N VAL A 108 -3.18 -7.20 -12.46
CA VAL A 108 -3.32 -5.74 -12.52
C VAL A 108 -2.38 -5.16 -13.58
N GLN A 109 -1.22 -5.74 -13.77
CA GLN A 109 -0.28 -5.38 -14.84
C GLN A 109 -0.93 -5.42 -16.22
N ALA A 110 -1.69 -6.50 -16.50
CA ALA A 110 -2.39 -6.66 -17.77
C ALA A 110 -3.42 -5.53 -18.01
N GLN A 111 -4.11 -5.10 -16.95
CA GLN A 111 -5.10 -4.01 -17.02
C GLN A 111 -4.44 -2.64 -17.15
N LEU A 112 -3.30 -2.43 -16.49
CA LEU A 112 -2.58 -1.17 -16.49
C LEU A 112 -1.65 -1.00 -17.70
N GLY A 113 -1.31 -2.10 -18.37
CA GLY A 113 -0.27 -2.11 -19.42
C GLY A 113 1.10 -1.71 -18.89
N VAL A 114 1.42 -2.03 -17.63
CA VAL A 114 2.71 -1.76 -16.98
C VAL A 114 3.48 -3.06 -16.81
N GLU A 115 4.75 -3.07 -17.17
CA GLU A 115 5.64 -4.23 -16.98
C GLU A 115 6.24 -4.20 -15.59
N LEU A 116 6.08 -5.30 -14.82
CA LEU A 116 6.74 -5.50 -13.52
C LEU A 116 7.85 -6.55 -13.64
N THR A 117 9.04 -6.22 -13.19
CA THR A 117 10.19 -7.14 -13.16
C THR A 117 10.75 -7.29 -11.77
N LEU A 118 11.17 -8.54 -11.44
CA LEU A 118 11.87 -8.87 -10.20
C LEU A 118 13.32 -9.22 -10.51
N ASP A 119 14.26 -8.58 -9.81
CA ASP A 119 15.70 -8.82 -9.97
C ASP A 119 16.36 -9.00 -8.60
N TYR A 120 16.64 -10.22 -8.26
CA TYR A 120 17.27 -10.59 -6.98
C TYR A 120 18.80 -10.60 -7.01
N GLY A 121 19.44 -10.18 -8.13
CA GLY A 121 20.90 -10.18 -8.25
C GLY A 121 21.54 -11.56 -8.11
N GLY A 122 20.84 -12.62 -8.50
CA GLY A 122 21.30 -14.01 -8.38
C GLY A 122 21.04 -14.65 -7.01
N TRP A 123 20.43 -13.95 -6.06
CA TRP A 123 20.07 -14.52 -4.76
C TRP A 123 18.78 -15.32 -4.83
N THR A 124 18.78 -16.51 -4.27
CA THR A 124 17.61 -17.39 -4.19
C THR A 124 16.84 -17.23 -2.88
N ALA A 125 17.48 -16.69 -1.85
CA ALA A 125 16.89 -16.41 -0.54
C ALA A 125 17.52 -15.16 0.06
N CYS A 126 16.70 -14.36 0.74
CA CYS A 126 17.10 -13.17 1.47
C CYS A 126 16.47 -13.18 2.86
N ARG A 127 17.20 -13.72 3.84
CA ARG A 127 16.74 -13.80 5.22
C ARG A 127 16.99 -12.50 5.95
N VAL A 128 15.90 -11.93 6.50
CA VAL A 128 15.89 -10.69 7.28
C VAL A 128 15.07 -10.87 8.54
N MET A 129 15.32 -10.03 9.56
CA MET A 129 14.44 -9.96 10.73
C MET A 129 13.33 -8.96 10.44
N ALA A 130 12.09 -9.40 10.47
CA ALA A 130 10.94 -8.58 10.14
C ALA A 130 9.67 -8.99 10.90
N ASP A 131 8.77 -8.05 11.08
CA ASP A 131 7.35 -8.34 11.25
C ASP A 131 6.73 -8.53 9.86
N ARG A 132 6.12 -9.69 9.64
CA ARG A 132 5.59 -10.07 8.33
C ARG A 132 4.55 -9.06 7.81
N ASN A 133 3.62 -8.64 8.68
CA ASN A 133 2.53 -7.75 8.28
C ASN A 133 3.07 -6.37 7.88
N ASN A 134 4.02 -5.83 8.65
CA ASN A 134 4.68 -4.56 8.32
C ASN A 134 5.50 -4.66 7.03
N ALA A 135 6.19 -5.77 6.80
CA ALA A 135 6.95 -5.98 5.57
C ALA A 135 6.04 -6.11 4.34
N GLU A 136 4.92 -6.83 4.44
CA GLU A 136 3.92 -6.94 3.38
C GLU A 136 3.28 -5.59 3.08
N LEU A 137 2.84 -4.85 4.10
CA LEU A 137 2.25 -3.53 3.96
C LEU A 137 3.21 -2.55 3.28
N LEU A 138 4.48 -2.55 3.69
CA LEU A 138 5.55 -1.77 3.07
C LEU A 138 5.68 -2.10 1.58
N CYS A 139 5.84 -3.38 1.22
CA CYS A 139 6.02 -3.81 -0.16
C CYS A 139 4.81 -3.47 -1.03
N LEU A 140 3.58 -3.67 -0.52
CA LEU A 140 2.34 -3.34 -1.22
C LEU A 140 2.22 -1.85 -1.51
N HIS A 141 2.48 -1.00 -0.52
CA HIS A 141 2.39 0.46 -0.71
C HIS A 141 3.46 0.99 -1.65
N LEU A 142 4.69 0.49 -1.56
CA LEU A 142 5.76 0.89 -2.49
C LEU A 142 5.45 0.44 -3.92
N LEU A 143 4.99 -0.80 -4.10
CA LEU A 143 4.60 -1.32 -5.42
C LEU A 143 3.40 -0.57 -6.00
N SER A 144 2.34 -0.37 -5.20
CA SER A 144 1.16 0.39 -5.60
C SER A 144 1.52 1.81 -6.05
N ASN A 145 2.37 2.51 -5.31
CA ASN A 145 2.82 3.85 -5.67
C ASN A 145 3.56 3.85 -7.01
N ALA A 146 4.47 2.89 -7.24
CA ALA A 146 5.23 2.76 -8.47
C ALA A 146 4.32 2.47 -9.68
N LEU A 147 3.39 1.51 -9.54
CA LEU A 147 2.44 1.16 -10.60
C LEU A 147 1.53 2.35 -10.97
N ARG A 148 1.10 3.14 -9.98
CA ARG A 148 0.27 4.34 -10.19
C ARG A 148 1.02 5.48 -10.85
N ALA A 149 2.32 5.62 -10.60
CA ALA A 149 3.14 6.64 -11.22
C ALA A 149 3.39 6.39 -12.71
N CYS A 150 3.27 5.13 -13.16
CA CYS A 150 3.51 4.74 -14.54
C CYS A 150 2.31 5.00 -15.45
N SER A 151 2.57 5.35 -16.71
CA SER A 151 1.60 5.33 -17.80
C SER A 151 1.57 3.94 -18.48
N ALA A 152 0.63 3.70 -19.40
CA ALA A 152 0.64 2.49 -20.23
C ALA A 152 1.98 2.36 -20.98
N GLY A 153 2.55 1.13 -21.00
CA GLY A 153 3.91 0.89 -21.44
C GLY A 153 4.99 1.25 -20.42
N GLY A 154 4.60 1.68 -19.22
CA GLY A 154 5.52 1.94 -18.13
C GLY A 154 6.16 0.68 -17.55
N LYS A 155 7.22 0.87 -16.77
CA LYS A 155 8.01 -0.21 -16.17
C LYS A 155 8.22 0.02 -14.69
N VAL A 156 7.98 -1.03 -13.91
CA VAL A 156 8.30 -1.08 -12.49
C VAL A 156 9.29 -2.21 -12.27
N ARG A 157 10.34 -1.93 -11.51
CA ARG A 157 11.38 -2.91 -11.20
C ARG A 157 11.56 -3.02 -9.68
N LEU A 158 11.44 -4.23 -9.16
CA LEU A 158 11.83 -4.56 -7.79
C LEU A 158 13.21 -5.21 -7.83
N MET A 159 14.18 -4.57 -7.19
CA MET A 159 15.55 -5.05 -7.16
C MET A 159 15.98 -5.35 -5.74
N LEU A 160 16.65 -6.49 -5.54
CA LEU A 160 17.25 -6.86 -4.27
C LEU A 160 18.76 -7.00 -4.46
N ARG A 161 19.52 -6.27 -3.66
CA ARG A 161 20.98 -6.27 -3.68
C ARG A 161 21.52 -6.47 -2.28
N ARG A 162 22.66 -7.15 -2.17
CA ARG A 162 23.35 -7.33 -0.92
C ARG A 162 24.63 -6.50 -0.91
N SER A 163 24.84 -5.76 0.18
CA SER A 163 26.09 -5.12 0.54
C SER A 163 26.77 -5.92 1.65
N GLU A 164 27.95 -5.49 2.08
CA GLU A 164 28.69 -6.12 3.20
C GLU A 164 27.93 -6.05 4.53
N SER A 165 27.15 -5.00 4.77
CA SER A 165 26.49 -4.72 6.06
C SER A 165 24.96 -4.64 6.00
N PHE A 166 24.34 -4.69 4.82
CA PHE A 166 22.90 -4.58 4.67
C PHE A 166 22.37 -5.22 3.39
N TRP A 167 21.08 -5.52 3.37
CA TRP A 167 20.32 -5.74 2.15
C TRP A 167 19.68 -4.43 1.69
N GLN A 168 19.57 -4.25 0.41
CA GLN A 168 18.89 -3.14 -0.21
C GLN A 168 17.76 -3.66 -1.11
N LEU A 169 16.51 -3.31 -0.76
CA LEU A 169 15.36 -3.47 -1.63
C LEU A 169 15.10 -2.14 -2.31
N THR A 170 15.04 -2.11 -3.64
CA THR A 170 14.71 -0.93 -4.42
C THR A 170 13.46 -1.20 -5.25
N VAL A 171 12.46 -0.35 -5.12
CA VAL A 171 11.29 -0.29 -6.00
C VAL A 171 11.48 0.94 -6.89
N MET A 172 11.65 0.71 -8.19
CA MET A 172 11.91 1.76 -9.18
C MET A 172 10.81 1.77 -10.24
N ASP A 173 10.34 2.95 -10.59
CA ASP A 173 9.42 3.19 -11.70
C ASP A 173 10.02 4.16 -12.73
N ASN A 174 9.50 4.15 -13.94
CA ASN A 174 9.79 5.13 -14.98
C ASN A 174 8.61 6.11 -15.22
N GLY A 175 7.78 6.31 -14.20
CA GLY A 175 6.57 7.11 -14.25
C GLY A 175 6.81 8.62 -14.25
N CYS A 176 5.84 9.36 -13.72
CA CYS A 176 5.88 10.84 -13.69
C CYS A 176 6.98 11.43 -12.79
N GLY A 177 7.57 10.63 -11.89
CA GLY A 177 8.62 11.07 -10.97
C GLY A 177 8.12 11.91 -9.80
N LEU A 178 9.07 12.44 -9.03
CA LEU A 178 8.81 13.34 -7.91
C LEU A 178 8.72 14.78 -8.39
N PRO A 179 7.87 15.64 -7.75
CA PRO A 179 7.85 17.08 -8.05
C PRO A 179 9.21 17.73 -7.79
N GLU A 180 9.45 18.89 -8.39
CA GLU A 180 10.76 19.59 -8.34
C GLU A 180 11.15 20.16 -6.97
N ALA A 181 10.26 20.16 -5.99
CA ALA A 181 10.55 20.59 -4.62
C ALA A 181 11.49 19.57 -3.91
N GLY A 182 12.50 20.09 -3.20
CA GLY A 182 13.59 19.32 -2.57
C GLY A 182 13.12 18.15 -1.69
N GLU A 183 14.02 17.21 -1.46
CA GLU A 183 13.74 15.88 -0.86
C GLU A 183 12.94 15.89 0.45
N ASP A 184 13.09 16.91 1.30
CA ASP A 184 12.35 17.02 2.57
C ASP A 184 10.99 17.73 2.42
N THR A 185 10.81 18.57 1.39
CA THR A 185 9.59 19.37 1.21
C THR A 185 8.44 18.62 0.58
N TRP A 186 8.66 17.49 -0.10
CA TRP A 186 7.60 16.73 -0.74
C TRP A 186 6.68 16.00 0.27
N LEU A 187 7.16 15.72 1.49
CA LEU A 187 6.32 15.21 2.58
C LEU A 187 5.48 16.33 3.22
N GLU A 188 6.01 17.54 3.27
CA GLU A 188 5.33 18.70 3.86
C GLU A 188 4.38 19.36 2.86
N ASN A 189 4.66 19.26 1.56
CA ASN A 189 3.86 19.90 0.53
C ASN A 189 2.53 19.16 0.32
N ARG A 190 1.43 19.73 0.78
CA ARG A 190 0.09 19.16 0.80
C ARG A 190 -0.54 18.93 -0.58
N ARG A 191 0.08 19.36 -1.66
CA ARG A 191 -0.40 19.13 -3.04
C ARG A 191 0.16 17.82 -3.55
N CYS A 192 -0.61 16.76 -3.38
CA CYS A 192 -0.24 15.43 -3.89
C CYS A 192 -0.53 15.37 -5.39
N PHE A 193 0.50 15.09 -6.19
CA PHE A 193 0.43 14.97 -7.64
C PHE A 193 -0.54 13.86 -8.10
N LEU A 194 -0.80 12.86 -7.25
CA LEU A 194 -1.67 11.71 -7.57
C LEU A 194 -2.97 11.68 -6.75
N GLY A 195 -3.38 12.80 -6.17
CA GLY A 195 -4.68 12.92 -5.50
C GLY A 195 -4.86 12.11 -4.21
N GLY A 196 -3.78 11.59 -3.60
CA GLY A 196 -3.83 10.86 -2.32
C GLY A 196 -3.36 11.71 -1.13
N ALA A 197 -3.70 11.28 0.08
CA ALA A 197 -3.35 11.98 1.33
C ALA A 197 -1.87 11.85 1.74
N LYS A 198 -0.99 11.27 0.92
CA LYS A 198 0.43 10.95 1.19
C LYS A 198 0.66 10.00 2.39
N LEU A 199 -0.41 9.43 2.91
CA LEU A 199 -0.36 8.57 4.08
C LEU A 199 0.39 7.27 3.81
N GLY A 200 0.34 6.76 2.57
CA GLY A 200 1.02 5.53 2.18
C GLY A 200 2.55 5.57 2.40
N LEU A 201 3.21 6.71 2.11
CA LEU A 201 4.65 6.84 2.38
C LEU A 201 4.95 7.07 3.86
N LEU A 202 4.05 7.72 4.59
CA LEU A 202 4.15 7.81 6.05
C LEU A 202 4.02 6.42 6.69
N LEU A 203 3.07 5.60 6.21
CA LEU A 203 2.96 4.19 6.58
C LEU A 203 4.23 3.41 6.29
N CYS A 204 4.80 3.53 5.09
CA CYS A 204 6.06 2.88 4.74
C CYS A 204 7.20 3.26 5.68
N ARG A 205 7.31 4.55 6.05
CA ARG A 205 8.31 5.02 7.01
C ARG A 205 8.10 4.41 8.39
N GLU A 206 6.85 4.36 8.84
CA GLU A 206 6.53 3.79 10.15
C GLU A 206 6.79 2.28 10.19
N CYS A 207 6.43 1.54 9.13
CA CYS A 207 6.79 0.13 8.99
C CYS A 207 8.31 -0.08 9.08
N CYS A 208 9.08 0.72 8.32
CA CYS A 208 10.54 0.67 8.37
C CYS A 208 11.09 0.99 9.75
N ARG A 209 10.64 2.09 10.38
CA ARG A 209 11.06 2.49 11.72
C ARG A 209 10.87 1.39 12.75
N ARG A 210 9.70 0.74 12.73
CA ARG A 210 9.36 -0.35 13.65
C ARG A 210 10.20 -1.61 13.46
N MET A 211 10.66 -1.86 12.23
CA MET A 211 11.53 -2.99 11.91
C MET A 211 13.03 -2.64 12.00
N GLY A 212 13.38 -1.41 12.37
CA GLY A 212 14.78 -0.94 12.35
C GLY A 212 15.36 -0.84 10.93
N TRP A 213 14.51 -0.68 9.92
CA TRP A 213 14.87 -0.50 8.51
C TRP A 213 14.92 0.98 8.14
N GLY A 214 15.69 1.33 7.11
CA GLY A 214 15.71 2.68 6.54
C GLY A 214 14.89 2.76 5.27
N LEU A 215 14.23 3.91 5.03
CA LEU A 215 13.54 4.20 3.77
C LEU A 215 14.01 5.56 3.24
N ARG A 216 14.43 5.58 1.97
CA ARG A 216 14.73 6.78 1.19
C ARG A 216 13.95 6.72 -0.11
N VAL A 217 13.35 7.85 -0.51
CA VAL A 217 12.64 7.99 -1.78
C VAL A 217 13.27 9.14 -2.54
N GLU A 218 13.70 8.88 -3.76
CA GLU A 218 14.45 9.82 -4.58
C GLU A 218 14.07 9.68 -6.06
N ARG A 219 14.53 10.60 -6.89
CA ARG A 219 14.34 10.50 -8.34
C ARG A 219 15.13 9.33 -8.90
N ALA A 220 14.53 8.56 -9.81
CA ALA A 220 15.26 7.54 -10.53
C ALA A 220 16.30 8.20 -11.49
N PRO A 221 17.42 7.51 -11.81
CA PRO A 221 18.51 8.08 -12.59
C PRO A 221 18.10 8.63 -13.96
N GLU A 222 17.16 7.96 -14.64
CA GLU A 222 16.71 8.38 -15.98
C GLU A 222 15.40 9.14 -15.91
N LYS A 223 14.35 8.50 -15.40
CA LYS A 223 12.99 9.04 -15.26
C LYS A 223 12.25 8.27 -14.19
N GLY A 224 11.34 8.95 -13.47
CA GLY A 224 10.48 8.31 -12.47
C GLY A 224 11.01 8.45 -11.06
N THR A 225 10.67 7.49 -10.21
CA THR A 225 11.00 7.47 -8.80
C THR A 225 11.67 6.16 -8.41
N GLN A 226 12.57 6.23 -7.43
CA GLN A 226 13.04 5.03 -6.74
C GLN A 226 12.84 5.15 -5.23
N ALA A 227 12.26 4.12 -4.64
CA ALA A 227 12.18 3.94 -3.20
C ALA A 227 13.20 2.88 -2.78
N VAL A 228 14.12 3.26 -1.90
CA VAL A 228 15.24 2.43 -1.45
C VAL A 228 15.05 2.09 0.02
N VAL A 229 14.88 0.81 0.32
CA VAL A 229 14.78 0.26 1.67
C VAL A 229 16.10 -0.38 2.04
N THR A 230 16.72 0.10 3.11
CA THR A 230 17.95 -0.46 3.67
C THR A 230 17.63 -1.35 4.86
N ILE A 231 18.05 -2.60 4.82
CA ILE A 231 17.68 -3.65 5.76
C ILE A 231 18.94 -4.20 6.38
N PRO A 232 19.14 -4.09 7.71
CA PRO A 232 20.30 -4.64 8.38
C PRO A 232 20.48 -6.13 8.12
N LEU A 233 21.72 -6.60 7.96
CA LEU A 233 21.99 -8.03 7.92
C LEU A 233 21.67 -8.64 9.28
N CYS A 234 21.07 -9.82 9.26
CA CYS A 234 20.94 -10.61 10.47
C CYS A 234 22.33 -11.19 10.81
N THR A 235 22.94 -10.67 11.90
CA THR A 235 24.27 -11.10 12.37
C THR A 235 24.21 -12.39 13.17
N ASP A 236 23.06 -12.71 13.74
CA ASP A 236 22.88 -13.95 14.47
C ASP A 236 22.76 -15.11 13.48
N ARG A 237 23.56 -16.14 13.73
CA ARG A 237 23.35 -17.41 13.04
C ARG A 237 21.93 -17.85 13.40
N ILE A 238 21.00 -17.68 12.47
CA ILE A 238 19.64 -18.16 12.61
C ILE A 238 19.73 -19.68 12.66
N THR A 239 19.94 -20.22 13.85
CA THR A 239 19.92 -21.65 14.15
C THR A 239 18.49 -22.12 14.42
N GLU A 240 17.56 -21.21 14.62
CA GLU A 240 16.16 -21.56 14.71
C GLU A 240 15.59 -21.85 13.31
N PRO A 241 14.76 -22.88 13.18
CA PRO A 241 14.09 -23.13 11.91
C PRO A 241 13.40 -21.84 11.50
N THR A 242 13.72 -21.35 10.31
CA THR A 242 12.90 -20.36 9.64
C THR A 242 11.47 -20.79 9.93
N VAL A 243 10.63 -19.88 10.43
CA VAL A 243 9.20 -20.16 10.39
C VAL A 243 8.91 -20.33 8.92
N GLU A 244 9.14 -21.57 8.48
CA GLU A 244 8.68 -22.00 7.18
C GLU A 244 7.22 -21.56 7.20
N LEU A 245 6.87 -20.71 6.29
CA LEU A 245 5.47 -20.57 5.92
C LEU A 245 4.97 -21.99 5.86
N HIS A 246 4.25 -22.41 6.90
CA HIS A 246 3.66 -23.71 6.93
C HIS A 246 2.70 -23.77 5.75
N THR A 247 3.26 -24.11 4.59
CA THR A 247 2.51 -24.57 3.44
C THR A 247 1.83 -25.92 3.75
N GLY A 248 2.01 -26.41 4.98
CA GLY A 248 1.49 -27.69 5.44
C GLY A 248 0.38 -27.62 6.49
N GLY A 249 -0.07 -26.46 6.92
CA GLY A 249 -1.18 -26.31 7.87
C GLY A 249 -2.12 -25.21 7.43
N ASP A 250 -3.23 -25.54 6.82
CA ASP A 250 -4.31 -24.69 6.30
C ASP A 250 -4.01 -23.99 4.96
N THR A 251 -4.15 -24.76 3.89
CA THR A 251 -4.36 -24.21 2.53
C THR A 251 -5.45 -23.12 2.50
N ALA A 252 -6.44 -23.17 3.39
CA ALA A 252 -7.48 -22.18 3.54
C ALA A 252 -6.95 -20.83 4.09
N GLN A 253 -6.08 -20.83 5.10
CA GLN A 253 -5.49 -19.60 5.64
C GLN A 253 -4.52 -18.95 4.65
N ALA A 254 -3.68 -19.74 3.98
CA ALA A 254 -2.78 -19.22 2.96
C ALA A 254 -3.55 -18.64 1.76
N GLN A 255 -4.64 -19.28 1.32
CA GLN A 255 -5.52 -18.78 0.27
C GLN A 255 -6.26 -17.51 0.72
N GLN A 256 -6.75 -17.46 1.96
CA GLN A 256 -7.40 -16.27 2.51
C GLN A 256 -6.43 -15.10 2.60
N HIS A 257 -5.18 -15.34 3.00
CA HIS A 257 -4.15 -14.31 3.06
C HIS A 257 -3.78 -13.79 1.66
N GLN A 258 -3.56 -14.67 0.68
CA GLN A 258 -3.35 -14.27 -0.71
C GLN A 258 -4.52 -13.47 -1.27
N TYR A 259 -5.75 -13.86 -0.93
CA TYR A 259 -6.96 -13.13 -1.31
C TYR A 259 -7.01 -11.73 -0.69
N GLN A 260 -6.61 -11.58 0.57
CA GLN A 260 -6.52 -10.28 1.24
C GLN A 260 -5.49 -9.37 0.59
N LEU A 261 -4.27 -9.88 0.34
CA LEU A 261 -3.20 -9.14 -0.35
C LEU A 261 -3.64 -8.67 -1.74
N ARG A 262 -4.27 -9.57 -2.50
CA ARG A 262 -4.81 -9.24 -3.82
C ARG A 262 -5.87 -8.15 -3.74
N ASN A 263 -6.81 -8.25 -2.80
CA ASN A 263 -7.84 -7.25 -2.63
C ASN A 263 -7.26 -5.89 -2.22
N MET A 264 -6.26 -5.88 -1.35
CA MET A 264 -5.55 -4.66 -0.99
C MET A 264 -4.90 -4.02 -2.22
N LEU A 265 -4.16 -4.77 -3.01
CA LEU A 265 -3.51 -4.25 -4.21
C LEU A 265 -4.52 -3.78 -5.25
N VAL A 266 -5.60 -4.54 -5.49
CA VAL A 266 -6.68 -4.15 -6.42
C VAL A 266 -7.37 -2.87 -5.94
N ARG A 267 -7.64 -2.74 -4.64
CA ARG A 267 -8.19 -1.49 -4.07
C ARG A 267 -7.26 -0.32 -4.30
N GLU A 268 -5.98 -0.49 -4.02
CA GLU A 268 -4.95 0.52 -4.23
C GLU A 268 -4.91 1.00 -5.69
N LEU A 269 -5.17 0.13 -6.64
CA LEU A 269 -5.04 0.40 -8.07
C LEU A 269 -6.34 0.83 -8.76
N ARG A 270 -7.51 0.50 -8.21
CA ARG A 270 -8.83 0.96 -8.71
C ARG A 270 -9.00 2.49 -8.68
N THR A 271 -8.17 3.19 -7.95
CA THR A 271 -8.19 4.67 -7.85
C THR A 271 -7.52 5.37 -9.04
N MET A 272 -7.06 4.63 -10.04
CA MET A 272 -6.43 5.25 -11.19
C MET A 272 -7.49 5.92 -12.07
N PRO A 273 -7.38 7.22 -12.36
CA PRO A 273 -8.19 7.82 -13.41
C PRO A 273 -7.91 7.07 -14.72
N GLU A 274 -8.94 6.87 -15.52
CA GLU A 274 -8.71 6.52 -16.92
C GLU A 274 -7.67 7.51 -17.45
N ARG A 275 -6.57 6.99 -17.95
CA ARG A 275 -5.41 7.79 -18.33
C ARG A 275 -5.78 8.63 -19.53
N GLY A 276 -6.16 9.88 -19.27
CA GLY A 276 -6.15 10.92 -20.27
C GLY A 276 -4.73 11.10 -20.81
N ASP A 277 -4.64 11.49 -22.04
CA ASP A 277 -3.38 11.76 -22.74
C ASP A 277 -2.49 12.67 -21.87
N PRO A 278 -1.20 12.34 -21.64
CA PRO A 278 -0.31 13.16 -20.82
C PRO A 278 -0.09 14.58 -21.35
N ASP A 279 -0.56 14.92 -22.55
CA ASP A 279 -0.44 16.24 -23.17
C ASP A 279 -1.64 17.17 -22.87
N GLU A 280 -2.63 16.75 -22.06
CA GLU A 280 -3.77 17.60 -21.68
C GLU A 280 -3.68 18.21 -20.24
N LEU A 281 -2.48 18.23 -19.61
CA LEU A 281 -2.28 18.86 -18.29
C LEU A 281 -1.35 20.07 -18.36
#